data_d810774039563092edafa552684cbf2d
#
_entry.id   d810774039563092edafa552684cbf2d
#
_cell.length_a   1.000
_cell.length_b   1.000
_cell.length_c   1.000
_cell.angle_alpha   90.00
_cell.angle_beta   90.00
_cell.angle_gamma   90.00
#
_symmetry.space_group_name_H-M   'P 1'
#
loop_
_entity.id
_entity.type
_entity.pdbx_description
1 polymer ?
#
loop_
_entity_poly.entity_id
_entity_poly.type
_entity_poly.pdbx_seq_one_letter_code
_entity_poly.pdbx_strand_id
1 'polypeptide(L)'
;MNTIIDRFVNDKNVALIGVSTDKHKFGNAILNELTKKGYTVFPVHPTFGEIQGIKCYPDIKTLPVHVTNLILVVNPVVTQQIVSQLNGTPIRRVWMHKGAGKGSGSAVAVETCKEAGIEVVHGFCPMMFFSPSGIHSIHFWLRKKFGTIPAGFIK
;
A
#
# COMPACT_ATOMS: atom_id res chain seq x y z
N MET A 1 4.06 21.03 -3.28
CA MET A 1 2.99 20.75 -2.28
C MET A 1 3.18 19.32 -1.77
N ASN A 2 3.28 19.12 -0.46
CA ASN A 2 3.55 17.79 0.11
C ASN A 2 2.23 17.00 0.25
N THR A 3 1.82 16.32 -0.80
CA THR A 3 0.58 15.52 -0.81
C THR A 3 0.72 14.25 0.03
N ILE A 4 -0.39 13.56 0.34
CA ILE A 4 -0.37 12.24 0.99
C ILE A 4 0.48 11.27 0.17
N ILE A 5 0.35 11.29 -1.15
CA ILE A 5 1.10 10.43 -2.06
C ILE A 5 2.60 10.75 -1.98
N ASP A 6 2.98 12.02 -2.00
CA ASP A 6 4.40 12.42 -1.85
C ASP A 6 4.99 11.91 -0.54
N ARG A 7 4.27 12.08 0.58
CA ARG A 7 4.72 11.58 1.90
C ARG A 7 4.83 10.06 1.92
N PHE A 8 3.92 9.38 1.26
CA PHE A 8 3.94 7.92 1.15
C PHE A 8 5.13 7.43 0.33
N VAL A 9 5.39 8.04 -0.82
CA VAL A 9 6.46 7.65 -1.76
C VAL A 9 7.85 7.99 -1.22
N ASN A 10 7.98 9.10 -0.49
CA ASN A 10 9.26 9.54 0.05
C ASN A 10 9.70 8.77 1.30
N ASP A 11 8.76 8.20 2.06
CA ASP A 11 9.08 7.32 3.18
C ASP A 11 9.48 5.94 2.65
N LYS A 12 10.71 5.52 2.92
CA LYS A 12 11.28 4.28 2.40
C LYS A 12 10.92 3.04 3.22
N ASN A 13 10.19 3.19 4.32
CA ASN A 13 9.73 2.08 5.15
C ASN A 13 8.24 1.84 4.93
N VAL A 14 7.88 0.64 4.48
CA VAL A 14 6.49 0.34 4.13
C VAL A 14 6.10 -1.07 4.55
N ALA A 15 5.02 -1.19 5.32
CA ALA A 15 4.39 -2.48 5.57
C ALA A 15 3.53 -2.91 4.37
N LEU A 16 3.50 -4.21 4.10
CA LEU A 16 2.75 -4.77 2.97
C LEU A 16 1.94 -5.99 3.42
N ILE A 17 0.63 -5.92 3.25
CA ILE A 17 -0.29 -7.05 3.44
C ILE A 17 -0.84 -7.50 2.09
N GLY A 18 -0.77 -8.80 1.81
CA GLY A 18 -1.19 -9.39 0.54
C GLY A 18 -0.08 -10.16 -0.16
N VAL A 19 1.05 -10.37 0.53
CA VAL A 19 2.11 -11.30 0.10
C VAL A 19 1.65 -12.75 0.26
N SER A 20 2.24 -13.67 -0.51
CA SER A 20 1.86 -15.07 -0.51
C SER A 20 3.05 -15.95 -0.93
N THR A 21 2.98 -17.24 -0.61
CA THR A 21 3.87 -18.26 -1.19
C THR A 21 3.55 -18.54 -2.66
N ASP A 22 2.33 -18.22 -3.11
CA ASP A 22 1.96 -18.24 -4.52
C ASP A 22 2.63 -17.04 -5.24
N LYS A 23 3.64 -17.36 -6.06
CA LYS A 23 4.45 -16.37 -6.79
C LYS A 23 3.64 -15.47 -7.75
N HIS A 24 2.46 -15.93 -8.16
CA HIS A 24 1.58 -15.18 -9.09
C HIS A 24 0.71 -14.12 -8.39
N LYS A 25 0.70 -14.08 -7.06
CA LYS A 25 -0.05 -13.07 -6.33
C LYS A 25 0.55 -11.69 -6.51
N PHE A 26 -0.31 -10.71 -6.78
CA PHE A 26 0.10 -9.34 -7.08
C PHE A 26 0.86 -8.65 -5.93
N GLY A 27 0.58 -9.01 -4.69
CA GLY A 27 1.34 -8.54 -3.52
C GLY A 27 2.83 -8.86 -3.61
N ASN A 28 3.19 -10.02 -4.18
CA ASN A 28 4.59 -10.40 -4.39
C ASN A 28 5.26 -9.55 -5.48
N ALA A 29 4.52 -9.16 -6.52
CA ALA A 29 5.02 -8.24 -7.54
C ALA A 29 5.33 -6.87 -6.93
N ILE A 30 4.45 -6.36 -6.07
CA ILE A 30 4.68 -5.08 -5.33
C ILE A 30 5.91 -5.21 -4.42
N LEU A 31 6.02 -6.31 -3.65
CA LEU A 31 7.19 -6.58 -2.80
C LEU A 31 8.49 -6.48 -3.59
N ASN A 32 8.57 -7.19 -4.71
CA ASN A 32 9.76 -7.22 -5.56
C ASN A 32 10.11 -5.84 -6.12
N GLU A 33 9.13 -5.12 -6.64
CA GLU A 33 9.35 -3.80 -7.24
C GLU A 33 9.79 -2.77 -6.19
N LEU A 34 9.16 -2.74 -5.03
CA LEU A 34 9.55 -1.81 -3.96
C LEU A 34 10.96 -2.11 -3.45
N THR A 35 11.30 -3.39 -3.27
CA THR A 35 12.65 -3.80 -2.86
C THR A 35 13.70 -3.37 -3.89
N LYS A 36 13.46 -3.59 -5.19
CA LYS A 36 14.34 -3.12 -6.27
C LYS A 36 14.52 -1.60 -6.28
N LYS A 37 13.52 -0.84 -5.84
CA LYS A 37 13.54 0.63 -5.77
C LYS A 37 14.12 1.18 -4.46
N GLY A 38 14.72 0.31 -3.64
CA GLY A 38 15.39 0.68 -2.40
C GLY A 38 14.46 0.97 -1.22
N TYR A 39 13.23 0.45 -1.25
CA TYR A 39 12.35 0.48 -0.09
C TYR A 39 12.67 -0.69 0.86
N THR A 40 12.59 -0.43 2.15
CA THR A 40 12.56 -1.47 3.17
C THR A 40 11.11 -1.90 3.35
N VAL A 41 10.79 -3.09 2.85
CA VAL A 41 9.42 -3.63 2.93
C VAL A 41 9.30 -4.55 4.13
N PHE A 42 8.23 -4.38 4.88
CA PHE A 42 7.86 -5.16 6.06
C PHE A 42 6.61 -5.98 5.72
N PRO A 43 6.76 -7.20 5.17
CA PRO A 43 5.62 -8.05 4.87
C PRO A 43 4.91 -8.46 6.16
N VAL A 44 3.58 -8.45 6.14
CA VAL A 44 2.76 -8.91 7.26
C VAL A 44 1.92 -10.10 6.80
N HIS A 45 2.08 -11.23 7.46
CA HIS A 45 1.31 -12.44 7.20
C HIS A 45 1.20 -13.30 8.46
N PRO A 46 0.00 -13.79 8.81
CA PRO A 46 -0.22 -14.46 10.10
C PRO A 46 0.52 -15.81 10.25
N THR A 47 0.88 -16.46 9.15
CA THR A 47 1.45 -17.82 9.18
C THR A 47 2.86 -17.93 8.63
N PHE A 48 3.33 -16.96 7.82
CA PHE A 48 4.67 -17.04 7.23
C PHE A 48 5.68 -16.27 8.09
N GLY A 49 6.78 -16.93 8.48
CA GLY A 49 7.89 -16.26 9.14
C GLY A 49 8.79 -15.49 8.17
N GLU A 50 8.80 -15.92 6.90
CA GLU A 50 9.62 -15.34 5.84
C GLU A 50 8.94 -15.52 4.48
N ILE A 51 9.09 -14.53 3.61
CA ILE A 51 8.74 -14.60 2.17
C ILE A 51 9.89 -14.02 1.36
N GLN A 52 10.41 -14.80 0.42
CA GLN A 52 11.49 -14.41 -0.50
C GLN A 52 12.76 -13.91 0.23
N GLY A 53 13.11 -14.52 1.37
CA GLY A 53 14.25 -14.11 2.17
C GLY A 53 14.00 -12.88 3.05
N ILE A 54 12.79 -12.34 3.05
CA ILE A 54 12.41 -11.17 3.84
C ILE A 54 11.56 -11.62 5.03
N LYS A 55 11.96 -11.23 6.25
CA LYS A 55 11.21 -11.51 7.47
C LYS A 55 9.78 -11.00 7.37
N CYS A 56 8.80 -11.86 7.66
CA CYS A 56 7.40 -11.50 7.84
C CYS A 56 7.06 -11.22 9.29
N TYR A 57 6.17 -10.26 9.49
CA TYR A 57 5.58 -9.93 10.79
C TYR A 57 4.22 -10.61 10.91
N PRO A 58 3.88 -11.23 12.07
CA PRO A 58 2.63 -11.98 12.20
C PRO A 58 1.38 -11.09 12.16
N ASP A 59 1.51 -9.84 12.61
CA ASP A 59 0.44 -8.84 12.57
C ASP A 59 0.98 -7.41 12.58
N ILE A 60 0.09 -6.44 12.35
CA ILE A 60 0.43 -5.01 12.31
C ILE A 60 0.91 -4.42 13.63
N LYS A 61 0.58 -5.04 14.77
CA LYS A 61 0.99 -4.57 16.10
C LYS A 61 2.44 -4.92 16.40
N THR A 62 2.99 -5.89 15.70
CA THR A 62 4.39 -6.33 15.85
C THR A 62 5.36 -5.55 14.98
N LEU A 63 4.85 -4.64 14.14
CA LEU A 63 5.68 -3.79 13.28
C LEU A 63 6.56 -2.83 14.08
N PRO A 64 7.79 -2.56 13.61
CA PRO A 64 8.64 -1.52 14.22
C PRO A 64 7.96 -0.14 14.22
N VAL A 65 8.19 0.64 15.27
CA VAL A 65 7.53 1.95 15.49
C VAL A 65 7.76 2.98 14.38
N HIS A 66 8.84 2.85 13.60
CA HIS A 66 9.15 3.74 12.48
C HIS A 66 8.41 3.37 11.18
N VAL A 67 7.69 2.25 11.14
CA VAL A 67 6.93 1.83 9.97
C VAL A 67 5.53 2.45 10.03
N THR A 68 5.36 3.57 9.33
CA THR A 68 4.13 4.37 9.38
C THR A 68 3.24 4.23 8.15
N ASN A 69 3.74 3.61 7.09
CA ASN A 69 3.03 3.36 5.84
C ASN A 69 2.61 1.91 5.70
N LEU A 70 1.38 1.67 5.26
CA LEU A 70 0.82 0.35 5.01
C LEU A 70 0.18 0.28 3.61
N ILE A 71 0.61 -0.70 2.82
CA ILE A 71 -0.05 -1.05 1.54
C ILE A 71 -0.89 -2.30 1.75
N LEU A 72 -2.15 -2.24 1.32
CA LEU A 72 -3.09 -3.36 1.35
C LEU A 72 -3.37 -3.86 -0.07
N VAL A 73 -3.10 -5.15 -0.29
CA VAL A 73 -3.32 -5.87 -1.56
C VAL A 73 -4.17 -7.12 -1.27
N VAL A 74 -5.30 -6.89 -0.61
CA VAL A 74 -6.25 -7.90 -0.18
C VAL A 74 -7.66 -7.51 -0.61
N ASN A 75 -8.65 -8.40 -0.45
CA ASN A 75 -10.02 -8.05 -0.78
C ASN A 75 -10.60 -7.00 0.22
N PRO A 76 -11.69 -6.29 -0.15
CA PRO A 76 -12.26 -5.23 0.67
C PRO A 76 -12.70 -5.67 2.07
N VAL A 77 -13.17 -6.90 2.23
CA VAL A 77 -13.60 -7.44 3.55
C VAL A 77 -12.40 -7.57 4.48
N VAL A 78 -11.31 -8.13 3.99
CA VAL A 78 -10.06 -8.24 4.76
C VAL A 78 -9.48 -6.85 5.06
N THR A 79 -9.57 -5.90 4.11
CA THR A 79 -9.18 -4.51 4.35
C THR A 79 -9.94 -3.91 5.53
N GLN A 80 -11.26 -4.08 5.60
CA GLN A 80 -12.07 -3.59 6.72
C GLN A 80 -11.62 -4.19 8.06
N GLN A 81 -11.33 -5.49 8.09
CA GLN A 81 -10.83 -6.17 9.28
C GLN A 81 -9.48 -5.62 9.74
N ILE A 82 -8.57 -5.35 8.80
CA ILE A 82 -7.24 -4.80 9.10
C ILE A 82 -7.35 -3.38 9.62
N VAL A 83 -8.08 -2.50 8.94
CA VAL A 83 -8.14 -1.08 9.34
C VAL A 83 -8.83 -0.89 10.69
N SER A 84 -9.75 -1.77 11.08
CA SER A 84 -10.36 -1.74 12.42
C SER A 84 -9.36 -2.02 13.56
N GLN A 85 -8.21 -2.57 13.26
CA GLN A 85 -7.14 -2.93 14.21
C GLN A 85 -5.97 -1.94 14.23
N LEU A 86 -6.03 -0.86 13.44
CA LEU A 86 -4.90 0.09 13.32
C LEU A 86 -4.74 1.00 14.54
N ASN A 87 -5.76 1.13 15.36
CA ASN A 87 -5.66 1.95 16.57
C ASN A 87 -4.55 1.44 17.51
N GLY A 88 -3.72 2.33 17.99
CA GLY A 88 -2.56 1.98 18.84
C GLY A 88 -1.34 1.41 18.08
N THR A 89 -1.41 1.29 16.74
CA THR A 89 -0.26 0.90 15.91
C THR A 89 0.52 2.15 15.43
N PRO A 90 1.75 1.99 14.91
CA PRO A 90 2.51 3.09 14.34
C PRO A 90 1.96 3.58 12.98
N ILE A 91 1.02 2.87 12.36
CA ILE A 91 0.51 3.22 11.03
C ILE A 91 -0.20 4.57 11.05
N ARG A 92 0.16 5.43 10.11
CA ARG A 92 -0.39 6.77 9.89
C ARG A 92 -0.96 6.97 8.50
N ARG A 93 -0.54 6.13 7.53
CA ARG A 93 -0.97 6.20 6.14
C ARG A 93 -1.26 4.81 5.62
N VAL A 94 -2.40 4.66 4.93
CA VAL A 94 -2.84 3.40 4.31
C VAL A 94 -3.04 3.61 2.83
N TRP A 95 -2.47 2.74 2.02
CA TRP A 95 -2.73 2.65 0.60
C TRP A 95 -3.55 1.40 0.30
N MET A 96 -4.79 1.58 -0.12
CA MET A 96 -5.67 0.51 -0.58
C MET A 96 -5.49 0.33 -2.08
N HIS A 97 -4.81 -0.72 -2.48
CA HIS A 97 -4.49 -1.00 -3.88
C HIS A 97 -5.74 -1.07 -4.76
N LYS A 98 -5.66 -0.46 -5.94
CA LYS A 98 -6.64 -0.59 -7.01
C LYS A 98 -5.92 -0.81 -8.35
N GLY A 99 -6.07 -2.00 -8.91
CA GLY A 99 -5.67 -2.34 -10.27
C GLY A 99 -6.88 -2.46 -11.19
N ALA A 100 -6.85 -3.41 -12.11
CA ALA A 100 -7.94 -3.69 -13.05
C ALA A 100 -9.17 -4.33 -12.38
N GLY A 101 -9.00 -5.05 -11.25
CA GLY A 101 -10.08 -5.71 -10.50
C GLY A 101 -10.77 -4.83 -9.47
N LYS A 102 -11.47 -5.47 -8.53
CA LYS A 102 -12.21 -4.79 -7.44
C LYS A 102 -11.29 -3.93 -6.55
N GLY A 103 -10.05 -4.35 -6.38
CA GLY A 103 -9.08 -3.69 -5.49
C GLY A 103 -9.31 -3.99 -4.03
N SER A 104 -8.62 -3.24 -3.17
CA SER A 104 -8.63 -3.42 -1.71
C SER A 104 -9.53 -2.43 -0.98
N GLY A 105 -9.93 -1.34 -1.64
CA GLY A 105 -10.68 -0.25 -1.02
C GLY A 105 -12.16 -0.56 -0.83
N SER A 106 -12.72 -0.05 0.27
CA SER A 106 -14.17 0.03 0.51
C SER A 106 -14.49 1.36 1.18
N ALA A 107 -15.72 1.86 1.00
CA ALA A 107 -16.16 3.10 1.65
C ALA A 107 -16.07 3.01 3.18
N VAL A 108 -16.45 1.86 3.74
CA VAL A 108 -16.36 1.59 5.19
C VAL A 108 -14.91 1.68 5.69
N ALA A 109 -13.98 1.03 4.98
CA ALA A 109 -12.58 1.05 5.37
C ALA A 109 -11.97 2.45 5.29
N VAL A 110 -12.33 3.23 4.26
CA VAL A 110 -11.89 4.63 4.12
C VAL A 110 -12.40 5.48 5.28
N GLU A 111 -13.66 5.35 5.65
CA GLU A 111 -14.24 6.12 6.76
C GLU A 111 -13.63 5.72 8.11
N THR A 112 -13.47 4.43 8.37
CA THR A 112 -12.78 3.93 9.58
C THR A 112 -11.38 4.53 9.73
N CYS A 113 -10.62 4.60 8.63
CA CYS A 113 -9.30 5.24 8.67
C CYS A 113 -9.38 6.73 8.99
N LYS A 114 -10.33 7.47 8.38
CA LYS A 114 -10.54 8.90 8.65
C LYS A 114 -10.89 9.18 10.10
N GLU A 115 -11.83 8.40 10.66
CA GLU A 115 -12.22 8.51 12.06
C GLU A 115 -11.05 8.27 13.02
N ALA A 116 -10.12 7.38 12.64
CA ALA A 116 -8.90 7.11 13.38
C ALA A 116 -7.76 8.12 13.11
N GLY A 117 -7.98 9.16 12.29
CA GLY A 117 -6.95 10.13 11.91
C GLY A 117 -5.86 9.57 11.00
N ILE A 118 -6.16 8.49 10.27
CA ILE A 118 -5.23 7.82 9.35
C ILE A 118 -5.47 8.34 7.94
N GLU A 119 -4.42 8.79 7.28
CA GLU A 119 -4.47 9.25 5.90
C GLU A 119 -4.63 8.07 4.93
N VAL A 120 -5.50 8.20 3.93
CA VAL A 120 -5.83 7.11 2.99
C VAL A 120 -5.59 7.51 1.55
N VAL A 121 -4.91 6.64 0.80
CA VAL A 121 -4.88 6.64 -0.66
C VAL A 121 -5.66 5.42 -1.16
N HIS A 122 -6.63 5.63 -2.04
CA HIS A 122 -7.41 4.54 -2.65
C HIS A 122 -7.74 4.85 -4.10
N GLY A 123 -8.15 3.84 -4.86
CA GLY A 123 -8.51 4.00 -6.28
C GLY A 123 -7.33 3.97 -7.25
N PHE A 124 -6.10 3.76 -6.76
CA PHE A 124 -4.88 3.74 -7.56
C PHE A 124 -3.99 2.55 -7.23
N CYS A 125 -3.21 2.12 -8.24
CA CYS A 125 -2.12 1.19 -8.02
C CYS A 125 -0.90 1.95 -7.49
N PRO A 126 -0.28 1.56 -6.37
CA PRO A 126 0.91 2.24 -5.84
C PRO A 126 2.06 2.26 -6.83
N MET A 127 2.20 1.22 -7.68
CA MET A 127 3.27 1.13 -8.67
C MET A 127 3.26 2.25 -9.71
N MET A 128 2.14 2.96 -9.86
CA MET A 128 2.06 4.15 -10.72
C MET A 128 2.85 5.34 -10.17
N PHE A 129 3.09 5.38 -8.88
CA PHE A 129 3.69 6.52 -8.17
C PHE A 129 5.08 6.22 -7.61
N PHE A 130 5.39 4.97 -7.32
CA PHE A 130 6.70 4.53 -6.83
C PHE A 130 7.72 4.39 -7.98
N SER A 131 8.07 5.49 -8.65
CA SER A 131 8.94 5.50 -9.84
C SER A 131 8.36 4.63 -10.96
N PRO A 132 7.30 5.08 -11.64
CA PRO A 132 6.60 4.29 -12.64
C PRO A 132 7.53 3.87 -13.79
N SER A 133 7.41 2.61 -14.23
CA SER A 133 8.14 2.03 -15.34
C SER A 133 7.24 1.11 -16.16
N GLY A 134 7.58 0.89 -17.43
CA GLY A 134 6.80 0.01 -18.31
C GLY A 134 5.33 0.40 -18.40
N ILE A 135 4.43 -0.57 -18.27
CA ILE A 135 2.98 -0.37 -18.38
C ILE A 135 2.42 0.59 -17.32
N HIS A 136 3.02 0.65 -16.14
CA HIS A 136 2.59 1.57 -15.08
C HIS A 136 2.88 3.02 -15.43
N SER A 137 3.96 3.29 -16.17
CA SER A 137 4.26 4.61 -16.70
C SER A 137 3.19 5.07 -17.72
N ILE A 138 2.73 4.15 -18.59
CA ILE A 138 1.67 4.42 -19.56
C ILE A 138 0.34 4.69 -18.85
N HIS A 139 -0.03 3.88 -17.86
CA HIS A 139 -1.23 4.08 -17.05
C HIS A 139 -1.20 5.41 -16.28
N PHE A 140 -0.06 5.77 -15.70
CA PHE A 140 0.13 7.05 -15.05
C PHE A 140 -0.07 8.21 -16.02
N TRP A 141 0.55 8.14 -17.21
CA TRP A 141 0.43 9.16 -18.26
C TRP A 141 -1.02 9.32 -18.74
N LEU A 142 -1.71 8.21 -19.01
CA LEU A 142 -3.14 8.25 -19.42
C LEU A 142 -4.02 8.89 -18.36
N ARG A 143 -3.87 8.50 -17.09
CA ARG A 143 -4.65 9.09 -16.01
C ARG A 143 -4.31 10.56 -15.77
N LYS A 144 -3.07 10.97 -15.96
CA LYS A 144 -2.65 12.37 -15.93
C LYS A 144 -3.34 13.16 -17.05
N LYS A 145 -3.35 12.62 -18.27
CA LYS A 145 -3.97 13.26 -19.45
C LYS A 145 -5.49 13.43 -19.27
N PHE A 146 -6.16 12.46 -18.66
CA PHE A 146 -7.62 12.50 -18.44
C PHE A 146 -8.02 13.12 -17.09
N GLY A 147 -7.11 13.74 -16.36
CA GLY A 147 -7.40 14.45 -15.11
C GLY A 147 -7.90 13.56 -13.97
N THR A 148 -7.63 12.25 -14.03
CA THR A 148 -8.07 11.28 -12.99
C THR A 148 -7.05 11.04 -11.89
N ILE A 149 -5.94 11.77 -11.91
CA ILE A 149 -4.94 11.75 -10.83
C ILE A 149 -5.33 12.80 -9.78
N PRO A 150 -5.16 12.52 -8.48
CA PRO A 150 -5.48 13.48 -7.43
C PRO A 150 -4.80 14.83 -7.65
N ALA A 151 -5.55 15.91 -7.45
CA ALA A 151 -5.02 17.27 -7.54
C ALA A 151 -3.82 17.45 -6.59
N GLY A 152 -2.74 18.03 -7.09
CA GLY A 152 -1.50 18.25 -6.34
C GLY A 152 -0.37 17.27 -6.66
N PHE A 153 -0.63 16.17 -7.38
CA PHE A 153 0.41 15.27 -7.88
C PHE A 153 0.85 15.59 -9.31
N ILE A 154 0.11 16.47 -9.99
CA ILE A 154 0.45 16.93 -11.35
C ILE A 154 1.49 18.05 -11.20
N LYS A 155 2.74 17.71 -11.36
CA LYS A 155 3.80 18.67 -11.67
C LYS A 155 4.01 18.78 -13.16
#